data_7c8387301340492cf5398cc6078cd168
#
_entry.id   7c8387301340492cf5398cc6078cd168
#
_cell.length_a   1.000
_cell.length_b   1.000
_cell.length_c   1.000
_cell.angle_alpha   90.00
_cell.angle_beta   90.00
_cell.angle_gamma   90.00
#
_symmetry.space_group_name_H-M   'P 1'
#
loop_
_entity.id
_entity.type
_entity.pdbx_description
1 polymer ?
#
loop_
_entity_poly.entity_id
_entity_poly.type
_entity_poly.pdbx_seq_one_letter_code
_entity_poly.pdbx_strand_id
1 'polypeptide(L)'
;MKGDAPGFRRFHGEVDKLFVELLRGEWAPRQGTAAFRPRADVYYHHRENAVMVRLELPGIDPDRITLEIEGNVLRVCGTRLDQRPPDAVYHQMEISYGRFERLVSLPPEVDITRASADYNSGYLEIKLPIKGRSPGRQIPISPNEESEGSGER
;
A
#
# COMPACT_ATOMS: atom_id res chain seq x y z
N MET A 1 21.81 -18.47 -11.18
CA MET A 1 20.51 -18.36 -11.86
C MET A 1 19.64 -17.40 -11.06
N LYS A 2 19.53 -16.17 -11.52
CA LYS A 2 18.59 -15.18 -10.94
C LYS A 2 17.23 -15.42 -11.59
N GLY A 3 16.33 -16.07 -10.87
CA GLY A 3 14.93 -16.19 -11.27
C GLY A 3 14.21 -14.87 -10.98
N ASP A 4 14.09 -14.02 -11.98
CA ASP A 4 13.17 -12.89 -11.95
C ASP A 4 11.74 -13.46 -11.86
N ALA A 5 11.12 -13.32 -10.69
CA ALA A 5 9.72 -13.64 -10.54
C ALA A 5 8.91 -12.63 -11.38
N PRO A 6 8.15 -13.09 -12.39
CA PRO A 6 7.48 -12.20 -13.34
C PRO A 6 6.38 -11.30 -12.74
N GLY A 7 6.03 -11.51 -11.47
CA GLY A 7 5.06 -10.69 -10.75
C GLY A 7 5.59 -9.34 -10.25
N PHE A 8 6.87 -9.25 -9.90
CA PHE A 8 7.42 -8.06 -9.27
C PHE A 8 7.58 -6.86 -10.23
N ARG A 9 7.89 -7.11 -11.50
CA ARG A 9 7.97 -6.06 -12.54
C ARG A 9 6.61 -5.46 -12.86
N ARG A 10 5.53 -6.23 -12.74
CA ARG A 10 4.16 -5.74 -12.94
C ARG A 10 3.71 -4.80 -11.84
N PHE A 11 4.10 -5.08 -10.60
CA PHE A 11 3.76 -4.25 -9.45
C PHE A 11 4.36 -2.85 -9.53
N HIS A 12 5.61 -2.70 -9.97
CA HIS A 12 6.24 -1.39 -10.08
C HIS A 12 5.58 -0.50 -11.14
N GLY A 13 5.22 -1.05 -12.28
CA GLY A 13 4.60 -0.28 -13.36
C GLY A 13 3.17 0.19 -13.06
N GLU A 14 2.41 -0.58 -12.29
CA GLU A 14 1.04 -0.22 -11.90
C GLU A 14 1.02 0.76 -10.72
N VAL A 15 1.91 0.57 -9.76
CA VAL A 15 2.10 1.51 -8.64
C VAL A 15 2.55 2.87 -9.14
N ASP A 16 3.47 2.92 -10.10
CA ASP A 16 3.94 4.17 -10.70
C ASP A 16 2.84 4.89 -11.48
N LYS A 17 1.99 4.17 -12.20
CA LYS A 17 0.85 4.75 -12.93
C LYS A 17 -0.21 5.33 -11.98
N LEU A 18 -0.57 4.59 -10.95
CA LEU A 18 -1.51 5.04 -9.93
C LEU A 18 -0.96 6.24 -9.14
N PHE A 19 0.34 6.26 -8.88
CA PHE A 19 0.98 7.40 -8.22
C PHE A 19 0.93 8.66 -9.09
N VAL A 20 1.11 8.54 -10.40
CA VAL A 20 0.97 9.66 -11.34
C VAL A 20 -0.48 10.13 -11.46
N GLU A 21 -1.46 9.22 -11.41
CA GLU A 21 -2.87 9.57 -11.42
C GLU A 21 -3.31 10.25 -10.11
N LEU A 22 -2.82 9.77 -8.97
CA LEU A 22 -3.03 10.40 -7.66
C LEU A 22 -2.43 11.81 -7.58
N LEU A 23 -1.30 12.05 -8.24
CA LEU A 23 -0.69 13.39 -8.32
C LEU A 23 -1.44 14.32 -9.29
N ARG A 24 -2.21 13.80 -10.23
CA ARG A 24 -2.95 14.56 -11.24
C ARG A 24 -4.39 14.87 -10.89
N GLY A 25 -5.02 14.12 -10.00
CA GLY A 25 -6.45 14.25 -9.76
C GLY A 25 -6.83 14.25 -8.29
N GLU A 26 -7.58 15.23 -7.88
CA GLU A 26 -8.56 15.34 -6.80
C GLU A 26 -8.16 14.95 -5.35
N TRP A 27 -7.00 14.38 -5.10
CA TRP A 27 -6.47 14.17 -3.78
C TRP A 27 -5.60 15.36 -3.35
N ALA A 28 -6.19 16.55 -3.36
CA ALA A 28 -5.61 17.67 -2.65
C ALA A 28 -5.56 17.32 -1.15
N PRO A 29 -4.40 17.47 -0.47
CA PRO A 29 -4.34 17.27 0.96
C PRO A 29 -5.41 18.14 1.62
N ARG A 30 -6.35 17.51 2.33
CA ARG A 30 -7.31 18.25 3.14
C ARG A 30 -6.53 19.16 4.06
N GLN A 31 -6.79 20.43 3.93
CA GLN A 31 -6.18 21.60 4.55
C GLN A 31 -5.34 21.33 5.81
N GLY A 32 -4.06 21.47 5.68
CA GLY A 32 -3.06 21.33 6.70
C GLY A 32 -1.82 20.69 6.08
N THR A 33 -0.91 21.54 5.59
CA THR A 33 0.37 21.07 5.04
C THR A 33 1.08 20.18 6.06
N ALA A 34 1.32 18.91 5.71
CA ALA A 34 2.15 18.03 6.50
C ALA A 34 3.54 18.65 6.63
N ALA A 35 4.08 18.74 7.86
CA ALA A 35 5.40 19.29 8.11
C ALA A 35 6.50 18.40 7.51
N PHE A 36 6.25 17.09 7.42
CA PHE A 36 7.17 16.17 6.79
C PHE A 36 6.48 14.92 6.24
N ARG A 37 7.19 14.23 5.37
CA ARG A 37 6.77 12.99 4.75
C ARG A 37 7.73 11.88 5.15
N PRO A 38 7.30 10.88 5.93
CA PRO A 38 8.17 9.78 6.34
C PRO A 38 8.63 8.96 5.14
N ARG A 39 9.85 8.43 5.21
CA ARG A 39 10.36 7.48 4.22
C ARG A 39 9.61 6.17 4.35
N ALA A 40 9.35 5.52 3.23
CA ALA A 40 8.62 4.27 3.18
C ALA A 40 9.21 3.34 2.14
N ASP A 41 9.36 2.08 2.52
CA ASP A 41 9.64 0.97 1.64
C ASP A 41 8.37 0.15 1.43
N VAL A 42 8.13 -0.26 0.19
CA VAL A 42 7.02 -1.13 -0.17
C VAL A 42 7.58 -2.33 -0.91
N TYR A 43 7.33 -3.52 -0.40
CA TYR A 43 7.87 -4.74 -0.98
C TYR A 43 6.92 -5.92 -0.82
N TYR A 44 7.07 -6.92 -1.67
CA TYR A 44 6.35 -8.18 -1.57
C TYR A 44 7.18 -9.22 -0.82
N HIS A 45 6.61 -9.78 0.25
CA HIS A 45 7.23 -10.83 1.04
C HIS A 45 6.72 -12.20 0.58
N HIS A 46 7.56 -12.94 -0.14
CA HIS A 46 7.18 -14.21 -0.78
C HIS A 46 6.64 -15.27 0.20
N ARG A 47 7.34 -15.48 1.32
CA ARG A 47 6.96 -16.51 2.30
C ARG A 47 5.63 -16.21 2.97
N GLU A 48 5.35 -14.95 3.20
CA GLU A 48 4.12 -14.52 3.87
C GLU A 48 2.98 -14.24 2.90
N ASN A 49 3.26 -14.26 1.60
CA ASN A 49 2.32 -13.92 0.54
C ASN A 49 1.61 -12.60 0.83
N ALA A 50 2.37 -11.58 1.14
CA ALA A 50 1.86 -10.28 1.56
C ALA A 50 2.67 -9.14 0.96
N VAL A 51 2.01 -8.01 0.74
CA VAL A 51 2.67 -6.72 0.54
C VAL A 51 3.01 -6.15 1.91
N MET A 52 4.24 -5.71 2.07
CA MET A 52 4.74 -5.06 3.27
C MET A 52 4.99 -3.60 2.99
N VAL A 53 4.51 -2.74 3.88
CA VAL A 53 4.81 -1.31 3.87
C VAL A 53 5.52 -0.97 5.17
N ARG A 54 6.76 -0.51 5.07
CA ARG A 54 7.59 -0.16 6.22
C ARG A 54 7.90 1.33 6.19
N LEU A 55 7.50 2.05 7.24
CA LEU A 55 7.75 3.47 7.38
C LEU A 55 8.77 3.74 8.49
N GLU A 56 9.67 4.70 8.23
CA GLU A 56 10.61 5.22 9.22
C GLU A 56 9.94 6.34 10.02
N LEU A 57 9.56 6.04 11.25
CA LEU A 57 8.80 6.93 12.13
C LEU A 57 9.36 6.96 13.57
N PRO A 58 10.66 7.22 13.76
CA PRO A 58 11.24 7.28 15.09
C PRO A 58 10.67 8.44 15.92
N GLY A 59 10.55 8.24 17.22
CA GLY A 59 10.12 9.27 18.15
C GLY A 59 8.63 9.61 18.06
N ILE A 60 7.81 8.70 17.56
CA ILE A 60 6.36 8.86 17.49
C ILE A 60 5.69 7.89 18.45
N ASP A 61 4.68 8.37 19.15
CA ASP A 61 3.76 7.54 19.93
C ASP A 61 2.83 6.79 18.94
N PRO A 62 2.80 5.46 18.95
CA PRO A 62 1.93 4.67 18.07
C PRO A 62 0.46 5.05 18.16
N ASP A 63 -0.02 5.45 19.33
CA ASP A 63 -1.40 5.87 19.54
C ASP A 63 -1.75 7.19 18.80
N ARG A 64 -0.73 7.88 18.30
CA ARG A 64 -0.88 9.10 17.49
C ARG A 64 -0.73 8.86 16.00
N ILE A 65 -0.71 7.61 15.57
CA ILE A 65 -0.67 7.21 14.16
C ILE A 65 -2.06 6.78 13.75
N THR A 66 -2.54 7.30 12.64
CA THR A 66 -3.78 6.89 12.01
C THR A 66 -3.48 6.21 10.69
N LEU A 67 -4.07 5.04 10.48
CA LEU A 67 -4.01 4.27 9.25
C LEU A 67 -5.40 4.18 8.63
N GLU A 68 -5.50 4.56 7.38
CA GLU A 68 -6.76 4.52 6.61
C GLU A 68 -6.47 3.90 5.24
N ILE A 69 -7.35 3.04 4.77
CA ILE A 69 -7.30 2.51 3.41
C ILE A 69 -8.57 2.90 2.70
N GLU A 70 -8.45 3.63 1.62
CA GLU A 70 -9.56 4.02 0.75
C GLU A 70 -9.26 3.54 -0.67
N GLY A 71 -10.11 2.65 -1.17
CA GLY A 71 -9.85 1.95 -2.42
C GLY A 71 -8.54 1.15 -2.34
N ASN A 72 -7.56 1.55 -3.11
CA ASN A 72 -6.22 0.97 -3.14
C ASN A 72 -5.13 1.93 -2.65
N VAL A 73 -5.49 2.92 -1.83
CA VAL A 73 -4.55 3.86 -1.24
C VAL A 73 -4.52 3.70 0.27
N LEU A 74 -3.35 3.41 0.79
CA LEU A 74 -3.06 3.45 2.23
C LEU A 74 -2.60 4.86 2.58
N ARG A 75 -3.30 5.48 3.52
CA ARG A 75 -2.95 6.75 4.12
C ARG A 75 -2.41 6.52 5.52
N VAL A 76 -1.21 7.00 5.78
CA VAL A 76 -0.56 6.98 7.10
C VAL A 76 -0.36 8.41 7.53
N CYS A 77 -0.95 8.82 8.62
CA CYS A 77 -0.80 10.17 9.14
C CYS A 77 -0.69 10.21 10.66
N GLY A 78 -0.18 11.29 11.19
CA GLY A 78 -0.02 11.49 12.63
C GLY A 78 0.77 12.74 12.95
N THR A 79 1.30 12.79 14.17
CA THR A 79 2.07 13.94 14.65
C THR A 79 3.27 13.47 15.45
N ARG A 80 4.46 13.95 15.08
CA ARG A 80 5.66 13.86 15.91
C ARG A 80 5.71 15.07 16.81
N LEU A 81 5.61 14.86 18.13
CA LEU A 81 5.66 15.93 19.09
C LEU A 81 7.05 16.60 19.10
N ASP A 82 7.04 17.92 19.23
CA ASP A 82 8.26 18.68 19.42
C ASP A 82 8.75 18.47 20.86
N GLN A 83 9.87 17.81 21.00
CA GLN A 83 10.51 17.51 22.28
C GLN A 83 11.79 18.33 22.50
N ARG A 84 11.95 19.41 21.72
CA ARG A 84 13.12 20.26 21.84
C ARG A 84 13.07 21.05 23.16
N PRO A 85 14.20 21.14 23.89
CA PRO A 85 14.28 21.99 25.07
C PRO A 85 13.99 23.44 24.69
N PRO A 86 13.14 24.17 25.48
CA PRO A 86 12.72 25.50 25.11
C PRO A 86 13.85 26.58 25.21
N ASP A 87 14.89 26.28 25.96
CA ASP A 87 16.06 27.12 26.20
C ASP A 87 17.29 26.72 25.35
N ALA A 88 17.14 25.77 24.46
CA ALA A 88 18.22 25.32 23.59
C ALA A 88 18.47 26.30 22.44
N VAL A 89 19.73 26.56 22.15
CA VAL A 89 20.17 27.29 20.96
C VAL A 89 20.73 26.28 19.95
N TYR A 90 20.07 26.17 18.80
CA TYR A 90 20.42 25.20 17.76
C TYR A 90 21.38 25.82 16.74
N HIS A 91 22.44 25.11 16.44
CA HIS A 91 23.33 25.41 15.32
C HIS A 91 22.89 24.73 14.03
N GLN A 92 22.19 23.59 14.13
CA GLN A 92 21.67 22.83 12.99
C GLN A 92 20.38 22.11 13.41
N MET A 93 19.37 22.18 12.56
CA MET A 93 18.06 21.56 12.80
C MET A 93 17.65 20.80 11.54
N GLU A 94 17.68 19.49 11.60
CA GLU A 94 17.31 18.60 10.49
C GLU A 94 16.15 17.67 10.83
N ILE A 95 15.85 17.49 12.14
CA ILE A 95 14.75 16.66 12.58
C ILE A 95 13.45 17.44 12.44
N SER A 96 12.53 16.89 11.65
CA SER A 96 11.21 17.47 11.44
C SER A 96 10.24 17.02 12.52
N TYR A 97 9.50 17.96 13.08
CA TYR A 97 8.41 17.76 14.03
C TYR A 97 7.09 18.22 13.44
N GLY A 98 6.00 17.86 14.08
CA GLY A 98 4.68 18.24 13.65
C GLY A 98 3.96 17.15 12.86
N ARG A 99 2.96 17.56 12.10
CA ARG A 99 2.12 16.64 11.33
C ARG A 99 2.88 15.99 10.20
N PHE A 100 2.63 14.70 10.00
CA PHE A 100 3.11 13.96 8.84
C PHE A 100 1.96 13.28 8.11
N GLU A 101 2.19 13.03 6.84
CA GLU A 101 1.30 12.25 6.01
C GLU A 101 2.11 11.48 4.96
N ARG A 102 1.74 10.23 4.75
CA ARG A 102 2.26 9.39 3.69
C ARG A 102 1.13 8.65 3.01
N LEU A 103 1.04 8.80 1.70
CA LEU A 103 0.15 8.00 0.85
C LEU A 103 0.98 6.91 0.17
N VAL A 104 0.44 5.70 0.17
CA VAL A 104 1.03 4.53 -0.47
C VAL A 104 -0.02 3.87 -1.34
N SER A 105 0.26 3.76 -2.64
CA SER A 105 -0.60 3.01 -3.55
C SER A 105 -0.41 1.51 -3.32
N LEU A 106 -1.52 0.80 -3.17
CA LEU A 106 -1.55 -0.63 -2.95
C LEU A 106 -1.96 -1.37 -4.21
N PRO A 107 -1.41 -2.56 -4.46
CA PRO A 107 -1.93 -3.42 -5.52
C PRO A 107 -3.37 -3.85 -5.24
N PRO A 108 -4.21 -4.01 -6.28
CA PRO A 108 -5.63 -4.38 -6.10
C PRO A 108 -5.82 -5.78 -5.52
N GLU A 109 -4.81 -6.61 -5.57
CA GLU A 109 -4.82 -7.99 -5.06
C GLU A 109 -4.71 -8.08 -3.53
N VAL A 110 -4.42 -6.99 -2.82
CA VAL A 110 -4.32 -7.03 -1.36
C VAL A 110 -5.68 -7.22 -0.70
N ASP A 111 -5.68 -8.01 0.36
CA ASP A 111 -6.83 -8.20 1.23
C ASP A 111 -6.76 -7.22 2.41
N ILE A 112 -7.44 -6.10 2.26
CA ILE A 112 -7.46 -5.05 3.28
C ILE A 112 -8.13 -5.48 4.59
N THR A 113 -9.01 -6.48 4.54
CA THR A 113 -9.72 -6.97 5.73
C THR A 113 -8.81 -7.75 6.67
N ARG A 114 -7.69 -8.23 6.16
CA ARG A 114 -6.66 -8.97 6.90
C ARG A 114 -5.39 -8.16 7.12
N ALA A 115 -5.45 -6.87 6.88
CA ALA A 115 -4.34 -5.97 7.15
C ALA A 115 -4.00 -5.95 8.64
N SER A 116 -2.72 -5.89 8.96
CA SER A 116 -2.22 -5.70 10.31
C SER A 116 -1.06 -4.71 10.31
N ALA A 117 -0.82 -4.08 11.45
CA ALA A 117 0.26 -3.13 11.60
C ALA A 117 0.92 -3.30 12.97
N ASP A 118 2.25 -3.20 12.96
CA ASP A 118 3.10 -3.27 14.14
C ASP A 118 4.08 -2.10 14.16
N TYR A 119 4.32 -1.56 15.34
CA TYR A 119 5.32 -0.50 15.54
C TYR A 119 6.42 -1.00 16.46
N ASN A 120 7.65 -1.00 15.96
CA ASN A 120 8.80 -1.46 16.71
C ASN A 120 10.06 -0.65 16.36
N SER A 121 10.77 -0.21 17.37
CA SER A 121 12.07 0.45 17.23
C SER A 121 12.10 1.61 16.22
N GLY A 122 11.02 2.38 16.16
CA GLY A 122 10.89 3.52 15.25
C GLY A 122 10.42 3.17 13.83
N TYR A 123 10.08 1.92 13.58
CA TYR A 123 9.49 1.48 12.31
C TYR A 123 8.05 1.07 12.49
N LEU A 124 7.19 1.59 11.62
CA LEU A 124 5.84 1.11 11.44
C LEU A 124 5.83 0.11 10.28
N GLU A 125 5.48 -1.13 10.56
CA GLU A 125 5.34 -2.18 9.54
C GLU A 125 3.86 -2.53 9.35
N ILE A 126 3.38 -2.45 8.12
CA ILE A 126 2.02 -2.77 7.74
C ILE A 126 2.05 -3.95 6.80
N LYS A 127 1.36 -5.02 7.20
CA LYS A 127 1.24 -6.25 6.44
C LYS A 127 -0.11 -6.33 5.77
N LEU A 128 -0.12 -6.53 4.48
CA LEU A 128 -1.28 -6.61 3.62
C LEU A 128 -1.25 -7.94 2.86
N PRO A 129 -1.93 -8.98 3.37
CA PRO A 129 -1.98 -10.26 2.69
C PRO A 129 -2.55 -10.14 1.28
N ILE A 130 -2.05 -10.95 0.35
CA ILE A 130 -2.63 -11.04 -0.99
C ILE A 130 -3.90 -11.90 -0.94
N LYS A 131 -4.93 -11.49 -1.64
CA LYS A 131 -6.14 -12.29 -1.85
C LYS A 131 -5.75 -13.63 -2.45
N GLY A 132 -6.28 -14.72 -1.89
CA GLY A 132 -6.08 -16.04 -2.47
C GLY A 132 -6.52 -16.03 -3.95
N ARG A 133 -5.71 -16.60 -4.84
CA ARG A 133 -6.20 -16.88 -6.19
C ARG A 133 -7.42 -17.78 -6.03
N SER A 134 -8.56 -17.33 -6.48
CA SER A 134 -9.68 -18.23 -6.72
C SER A 134 -9.16 -19.34 -7.62
N PRO A 135 -9.29 -20.62 -7.27
CA PRO A 135 -8.90 -21.69 -8.17
C PRO A 135 -9.59 -21.44 -9.51
N GLY A 136 -8.81 -21.44 -10.58
CA GLY A 136 -9.33 -21.21 -11.91
C GLY A 136 -10.51 -22.15 -12.14
N ARG A 137 -11.69 -21.60 -12.46
CA ARG A 137 -12.86 -22.40 -12.80
C ARG A 137 -12.67 -22.91 -14.23
N GLN A 138 -12.60 -24.21 -14.37
CA GLN A 138 -12.67 -24.83 -15.68
C GLN A 138 -14.09 -24.66 -16.22
N ILE A 139 -14.22 -23.96 -17.32
CA ILE A 139 -15.52 -23.78 -18.00
C ILE A 139 -15.72 -25.00 -18.89
N PRO A 140 -16.72 -25.84 -18.63
CA PRO A 140 -17.02 -26.95 -19.52
C PRO A 140 -17.56 -26.43 -20.86
N ILE A 141 -17.02 -26.95 -21.96
CA ILE A 141 -17.51 -26.68 -23.28
C ILE A 141 -18.59 -27.71 -23.59
N SER A 142 -19.85 -27.29 -23.72
CA SER A 142 -20.92 -28.16 -24.20
C SER A 142 -20.84 -28.20 -25.72
N PRO A 143 -20.73 -29.41 -26.35
CA PRO A 143 -20.83 -29.46 -27.81
C PRO A 143 -22.24 -29.01 -28.24
N ASN A 144 -22.28 -28.16 -29.25
CA ASN A 144 -23.55 -27.77 -29.84
C ASN A 144 -24.07 -29.00 -30.62
N GLU A 145 -25.14 -29.62 -30.14
CA GLU A 145 -25.86 -30.61 -30.95
C GLU A 145 -26.51 -29.86 -32.10
N GLU A 146 -25.85 -29.89 -33.27
CA GLU A 146 -26.51 -29.54 -34.52
C GLU A 146 -27.68 -30.49 -34.67
N SER A 147 -28.88 -29.94 -34.65
CA SER A 147 -30.09 -30.66 -35.02
C SER A 147 -29.93 -31.18 -36.44
N GLU A 148 -29.68 -32.48 -36.58
CA GLU A 148 -29.90 -33.13 -37.89
C GLU A 148 -31.36 -32.91 -38.29
N GLY A 149 -31.52 -32.00 -39.24
CA GLY A 149 -32.76 -31.88 -39.95
C GLY A 149 -33.08 -33.16 -40.68
N SER A 150 -34.00 -33.92 -40.14
CA SER A 150 -34.62 -35.00 -40.90
C SER A 150 -35.36 -34.40 -42.09
N GLY A 151 -34.71 -34.43 -43.24
CA GLY A 151 -35.41 -34.37 -44.49
C GLY A 151 -36.15 -35.68 -44.71
N GLU A 152 -37.45 -35.60 -44.76
CA GLU A 152 -38.25 -36.67 -45.34
C GLU A 152 -39.46 -36.09 -46.05
N ARG A 153 -39.42 -36.19 -47.30
CA ARG A 153 -40.35 -36.37 -48.43
C ARG A 153 -41.80 -35.96 -48.20
#